data_5ebbf132f6b680d97debd59f4f6f5256
#
_entry.id   5ebbf132f6b680d97debd59f4f6f5256
#
_cell.length_a   1.000
_cell.length_b   1.000
_cell.length_c   1.000
_cell.angle_alpha   90.00
_cell.angle_beta   90.00
_cell.angle_gamma   90.00
#
_symmetry.space_group_name_H-M   'P 1'
#
loop_
_entity.id
_entity.type
_entity.pdbx_description
1 polymer ?
#
loop_
_entity_poly.entity_id
_entity_poly.type
_entity_poly.pdbx_seq_one_letter_code
_entity_poly.pdbx_strand_id
1 'polypeptide(L)'
;MGPELKDNDELHFNRARLGARGNILPGKINYFLLVEAGKNAVTSQRDVMVTDASVTFNYIPGARIRTGLFKVPTSEEALVTVHTSFPYVYFSNAATNLLVENQVKSTGAVSLAGASNGAPVSAGSGFRDWGVQVYDWFNKNPWEFSYTLMVSNGNETEELSNNDSNKDVTGRLQASYVFGKSKGSNREDASVWVWHQNGERGFGGQNFDRIREGIGARYQKGPWRATAEFLRGDGMIVAGPNPPFPGQPTQIGVNEKADGWYLEGGWRFHKDWEVDLRHDVFNRMTETAALERQLTSTTLGANWYFYKNTRLTLNYEWRDLEVPNPLAIPAGAQRNNAQLIADNLGDRASLQLTWFF
;
A
#
# COMPACT_ATOMS: atom_id res chain seq x y z
N MET A 1 -20.24 -21.66 0.68
CA MET A 1 -19.18 -20.78 1.21
C MET A 1 -17.86 -21.19 0.61
N GLY A 2 -17.07 -20.25 0.14
CA GLY A 2 -15.74 -20.53 -0.38
C GLY A 2 -14.71 -20.76 0.72
N PRO A 3 -13.53 -21.28 0.36
CA PRO A 3 -12.45 -21.55 1.32
C PRO A 3 -12.00 -20.29 2.07
N GLU A 4 -12.17 -19.11 1.51
CA GLU A 4 -11.80 -17.83 2.11
C GLU A 4 -12.69 -17.41 3.29
N LEU A 5 -13.86 -18.00 3.41
CA LEU A 5 -14.80 -17.77 4.50
C LEU A 5 -14.70 -18.83 5.61
N LYS A 6 -13.72 -19.73 5.55
CA LYS A 6 -13.45 -20.71 6.60
C LYS A 6 -12.32 -20.23 7.48
N ASP A 7 -12.30 -20.74 8.71
CA ASP A 7 -11.14 -20.61 9.58
C ASP A 7 -9.90 -21.16 8.86
N ASN A 8 -8.85 -20.37 8.84
CA ASN A 8 -7.61 -20.73 8.17
C ASN A 8 -6.42 -20.39 9.08
N ASP A 9 -5.66 -21.44 9.43
CA ASP A 9 -4.39 -21.29 10.12
C ASP A 9 -3.26 -21.44 9.12
N GLU A 10 -2.39 -20.46 9.03
CA GLU A 10 -1.27 -20.47 8.10
C GLU A 10 0.02 -20.01 8.78
N LEU A 11 1.06 -20.84 8.65
CA LEU A 11 2.43 -20.50 9.01
C LEU A 11 3.24 -20.31 7.73
N HIS A 12 3.78 -19.13 7.50
CA HIS A 12 4.59 -18.85 6.32
C HIS A 12 5.69 -17.82 6.60
N PHE A 13 6.68 -17.78 5.71
CA PHE A 13 7.62 -16.67 5.65
C PHE A 13 6.92 -15.47 5.03
N ASN A 14 6.66 -14.43 5.84
CA ASN A 14 6.09 -13.20 5.33
C ASN A 14 7.10 -12.46 4.44
N ARG A 15 8.35 -12.32 4.91
CA ARG A 15 9.41 -11.60 4.19
C ARG A 15 10.79 -12.13 4.52
N ALA A 16 11.56 -12.44 3.48
CA ALA A 16 13.01 -12.63 3.57
C ALA A 16 13.66 -11.66 2.57
N ARG A 17 14.50 -10.75 3.07
CA ARG A 17 15.10 -9.68 2.27
C ARG A 17 16.61 -9.71 2.34
N LEU A 18 17.25 -9.57 1.19
CA LEU A 18 18.68 -9.34 1.08
C LEU A 18 18.90 -8.12 0.18
N GLY A 19 19.65 -7.15 0.67
CA GLY A 19 19.91 -5.92 -0.07
C GLY A 19 21.33 -5.43 0.06
N ALA A 20 21.74 -4.62 -0.91
CA ALA A 20 22.99 -3.90 -0.92
C ALA A 20 22.75 -2.43 -1.25
N ARG A 21 23.39 -1.55 -0.51
CA ARG A 21 23.39 -0.10 -0.77
C ARG A 21 24.78 0.47 -0.58
N GLY A 22 25.10 1.47 -1.36
CA GLY A 22 26.40 2.11 -1.25
C GLY A 22 26.58 3.30 -2.18
N ASN A 23 27.82 3.73 -2.31
CA ASN A 23 28.22 4.82 -3.16
C ASN A 23 29.19 4.29 -4.24
N ILE A 24 28.84 4.49 -5.52
CA ILE A 24 29.76 4.24 -6.63
C ILE A 24 30.78 5.39 -6.70
N LEU A 25 30.29 6.64 -6.60
CA LEU A 25 31.11 7.83 -6.44
C LEU A 25 30.65 8.56 -5.17
N PRO A 26 31.51 8.67 -4.12
CA PRO A 26 31.13 9.28 -2.85
C PRO A 26 30.49 10.66 -3.01
N GLY A 27 29.32 10.84 -2.41
CA GLY A 27 28.54 12.07 -2.48
C GLY A 27 27.87 12.38 -3.82
N LYS A 28 28.12 11.62 -4.89
CA LYS A 28 27.59 11.89 -6.23
C LYS A 28 26.68 10.80 -6.77
N ILE A 29 27.03 9.53 -6.61
CA ILE A 29 26.25 8.41 -7.15
C ILE A 29 26.06 7.35 -6.09
N ASN A 30 24.80 7.11 -5.72
CA ASN A 30 24.39 6.07 -4.78
C ASN A 30 23.64 4.97 -5.52
N TYR A 31 23.70 3.75 -5.02
CA TYR A 31 22.89 2.64 -5.51
C TYR A 31 22.15 1.94 -4.38
N PHE A 32 21.03 1.32 -4.72
CA PHE A 32 20.26 0.45 -3.83
C PHE A 32 19.71 -0.73 -4.63
N LEU A 33 19.97 -1.94 -4.14
CA LEU A 33 19.43 -3.20 -4.65
C LEU A 33 18.79 -3.95 -3.50
N LEU A 34 17.59 -4.47 -3.69
CA LEU A 34 16.88 -5.30 -2.72
C LEU A 34 16.19 -6.47 -3.43
N VAL A 35 16.42 -7.68 -2.93
CA VAL A 35 15.74 -8.90 -3.32
C VAL A 35 14.85 -9.33 -2.17
N GLU A 36 13.63 -9.74 -2.47
CA GLU A 36 12.66 -10.19 -1.48
C GLU A 36 12.09 -11.55 -1.88
N ALA A 37 11.91 -12.41 -0.88
CA ALA A 37 11.17 -13.66 -0.96
C ALA A 37 10.11 -13.67 0.16
N GLY A 38 9.10 -14.51 0.02
CA GLY A 38 8.05 -14.69 1.01
C GLY A 38 6.66 -14.49 0.45
N LYS A 39 5.63 -14.69 1.29
CA LYS A 39 4.23 -14.59 0.92
C LYS A 39 3.63 -13.31 1.50
N ASN A 40 3.60 -12.25 0.72
CA ASN A 40 3.06 -10.95 1.15
C ASN A 40 2.53 -10.14 -0.06
N ALA A 41 2.00 -8.96 0.19
CA ALA A 41 1.44 -8.08 -0.85
C ALA A 41 2.46 -7.61 -1.90
N VAL A 42 3.77 -7.78 -1.66
CA VAL A 42 4.84 -7.39 -2.60
C VAL A 42 5.22 -8.54 -3.51
N THR A 43 5.49 -9.71 -2.94
CA THR A 43 5.95 -10.90 -3.67
C THR A 43 4.78 -11.74 -4.18
N SER A 44 3.64 -11.64 -3.50
CA SER A 44 2.40 -12.33 -3.84
C SER A 44 2.58 -13.85 -3.99
N GLN A 45 2.68 -14.36 -5.20
CA GLN A 45 2.83 -15.80 -5.48
C GLN A 45 4.23 -16.19 -5.97
N ARG A 46 5.19 -15.26 -5.95
CA ARG A 46 6.56 -15.52 -6.41
C ARG A 46 7.48 -15.96 -5.29
N ASP A 47 8.36 -16.86 -5.58
CA ASP A 47 9.35 -17.34 -4.62
C ASP A 47 10.39 -16.26 -4.29
N VAL A 48 10.91 -15.59 -5.29
CA VAL A 48 11.94 -14.54 -5.16
C VAL A 48 11.77 -13.47 -6.23
N MET A 49 11.91 -12.19 -5.86
CA MET A 49 11.89 -11.10 -6.83
C MET A 49 12.81 -9.95 -6.43
N VAL A 50 13.25 -9.17 -7.42
CA VAL A 50 13.91 -7.88 -7.20
C VAL A 50 12.82 -6.85 -6.91
N THR A 51 12.85 -6.26 -5.72
CA THR A 51 11.86 -5.22 -5.32
C THR A 51 12.40 -3.81 -5.48
N ASP A 52 13.69 -3.62 -5.32
CA ASP A 52 14.33 -2.32 -5.54
C ASP A 52 15.64 -2.53 -6.30
N ALA A 53 15.86 -1.76 -7.37
CA ALA A 53 17.10 -1.72 -8.15
C ALA A 53 17.25 -0.31 -8.72
N SER A 54 17.97 0.57 -8.02
CA SER A 54 18.01 1.98 -8.37
C SER A 54 19.38 2.62 -8.19
N VAL A 55 19.63 3.64 -9.00
CA VAL A 55 20.79 4.53 -8.90
C VAL A 55 20.30 5.95 -8.68
N THR A 56 20.97 6.68 -7.79
CA THR A 56 20.66 8.08 -7.49
C THR A 56 21.86 8.95 -7.80
N PHE A 57 21.64 9.99 -8.61
CA PHE A 57 22.61 11.02 -8.99
C PHE A 57 22.39 12.28 -8.16
N ASN A 58 23.43 12.75 -7.46
CA ASN A 58 23.41 13.90 -6.56
C ASN A 58 24.28 15.06 -7.11
N TYR A 59 24.25 15.30 -8.42
CA TYR A 59 25.07 16.33 -9.04
C TYR A 59 24.46 17.74 -8.97
N ILE A 60 23.14 17.82 -8.89
CA ILE A 60 22.40 19.07 -8.91
C ILE A 60 21.95 19.39 -7.47
N PRO A 61 22.42 20.46 -6.85
CA PRO A 61 21.93 20.88 -5.55
C PRO A 61 20.42 21.15 -5.57
N GLY A 62 19.69 20.53 -4.66
CA GLY A 62 18.25 20.65 -4.56
C GLY A 62 17.45 19.79 -5.56
N ALA A 63 18.12 18.94 -6.38
CA ALA A 63 17.46 18.06 -7.35
C ALA A 63 18.22 16.75 -7.51
N ARG A 64 17.97 15.78 -6.64
CA ARG A 64 18.49 14.42 -6.77
C ARG A 64 17.68 13.67 -7.80
N ILE A 65 18.36 12.97 -8.70
CA ILE A 65 17.71 12.18 -9.75
C ILE A 65 17.90 10.70 -9.42
N ARG A 66 16.82 9.97 -9.24
CA ARG A 66 16.83 8.49 -9.07
C ARG A 66 16.24 7.86 -10.32
N THR A 67 16.84 6.76 -10.78
CA THR A 67 16.31 5.94 -11.87
C THR A 67 16.37 4.46 -11.52
N GLY A 68 15.46 3.67 -12.07
CA GLY A 68 15.34 2.23 -11.87
C GLY A 68 14.02 1.80 -11.28
N LEU A 69 14.02 0.71 -10.52
CA LEU A 69 12.89 0.16 -9.80
C LEU A 69 12.94 0.61 -8.34
N PHE A 70 11.91 1.30 -7.87
CA PHE A 70 11.82 1.77 -6.50
C PHE A 70 10.37 2.16 -6.12
N LYS A 71 10.14 2.46 -4.84
CA LYS A 71 8.82 2.82 -4.32
C LYS A 71 8.29 4.10 -4.96
N VAL A 72 7.03 4.05 -5.41
CA VAL A 72 6.27 5.22 -5.88
C VAL A 72 5.98 6.13 -4.70
N PRO A 73 6.19 7.46 -4.81
CA PRO A 73 6.06 8.40 -3.70
C PRO A 73 4.58 8.73 -3.39
N THR A 74 3.84 7.76 -2.87
CA THR A 74 2.42 7.87 -2.51
C THR A 74 2.23 7.92 -0.99
N SER A 75 1.41 7.05 -0.44
CA SER A 75 1.04 6.94 0.97
C SER A 75 2.24 6.76 1.91
N GLU A 76 2.08 7.18 3.16
CA GLU A 76 3.08 6.93 4.21
C GLU A 76 3.29 5.44 4.43
N GLU A 77 2.22 4.62 4.46
CA GLU A 77 2.35 3.16 4.57
C GLU A 77 3.14 2.54 3.40
N ALA A 78 3.00 3.10 2.19
CA ALA A 78 3.80 2.66 1.05
C ALA A 78 5.29 2.97 1.21
N LEU A 79 5.62 4.12 1.82
CA LEU A 79 7.00 4.61 1.95
C LEU A 79 7.70 4.10 3.21
N VAL A 80 6.96 3.78 4.28
CA VAL A 80 7.53 3.35 5.56
C VAL A 80 8.46 2.14 5.43
N THR A 81 9.47 2.11 6.28
CA THR A 81 10.39 0.97 6.36
C THR A 81 9.77 -0.13 7.22
N VAL A 82 9.19 -1.14 6.59
CA VAL A 82 8.36 -2.17 7.24
C VAL A 82 9.07 -2.89 8.39
N HIS A 83 10.36 -3.20 8.25
CA HIS A 83 11.09 -3.94 9.28
C HIS A 83 11.48 -3.09 10.51
N THR A 84 11.55 -1.77 10.40
CA THR A 84 11.96 -0.90 11.50
C THR A 84 10.85 -0.04 12.08
N SER A 85 9.95 0.48 11.23
CA SER A 85 9.06 1.56 11.61
C SER A 85 7.57 1.22 11.50
N PHE A 86 7.22 0.13 10.82
CA PHE A 86 5.83 -0.30 10.67
C PHE A 86 5.47 -1.30 11.76
N PRO A 87 4.50 -0.99 12.65
CA PRO A 87 4.22 -1.78 13.85
C PRO A 87 3.24 -2.92 13.63
N TYR A 88 2.65 -3.01 12.44
CA TYR A 88 1.62 -4.00 12.11
C TYR A 88 2.16 -5.08 11.16
N VAL A 89 1.45 -6.21 11.11
CA VAL A 89 1.74 -7.28 10.14
C VAL A 89 1.18 -6.92 8.76
N TYR A 90 -0.01 -6.31 8.71
CA TYR A 90 -0.70 -5.94 7.48
C TYR A 90 -0.88 -4.42 7.36
N PHE A 91 -0.87 -3.93 6.13
CA PHE A 91 -1.23 -2.54 5.81
C PHE A 91 -2.73 -2.30 6.01
N SER A 92 -3.15 -1.03 6.04
CA SER A 92 -4.56 -0.65 6.06
C SER A 92 -5.29 -1.17 4.81
N ASN A 93 -6.62 -1.34 4.92
CA ASN A 93 -7.44 -1.72 3.78
C ASN A 93 -7.32 -0.71 2.64
N ALA A 94 -7.32 0.60 2.94
CA ALA A 94 -7.20 1.65 1.94
C ALA A 94 -5.87 1.57 1.18
N ALA A 95 -4.72 1.49 1.88
CA ALA A 95 -3.42 1.39 1.24
C ALA A 95 -3.26 0.10 0.43
N THR A 96 -3.73 -1.04 0.96
CA THR A 96 -3.65 -2.32 0.28
C THR A 96 -4.50 -2.34 -1.00
N ASN A 97 -5.74 -1.87 -0.95
CA ASN A 97 -6.66 -2.01 -2.08
C ASN A 97 -6.48 -0.91 -3.15
N LEU A 98 -5.97 0.27 -2.78
CA LEU A 98 -5.77 1.37 -3.73
C LEU A 98 -4.37 1.42 -4.34
N LEU A 99 -3.34 1.00 -3.59
CA LEU A 99 -1.96 1.24 -3.97
C LEU A 99 -1.16 -0.02 -4.29
N VAL A 100 -1.55 -1.19 -3.75
CA VAL A 100 -1.00 -2.46 -4.22
C VAL A 100 -1.69 -2.80 -5.52
N GLU A 101 -1.00 -2.59 -6.61
CA GLU A 101 -1.55 -2.82 -7.93
C GLU A 101 -1.57 -4.30 -8.29
N ASN A 102 -2.64 -4.73 -8.94
CA ASN A 102 -2.73 -6.01 -9.58
C ASN A 102 -3.01 -5.76 -11.05
N GLN A 103 -2.13 -6.17 -11.94
CA GLN A 103 -2.41 -6.11 -13.37
C GLN A 103 -3.48 -7.14 -13.73
N VAL A 104 -4.50 -6.68 -14.42
CA VAL A 104 -5.67 -7.47 -14.76
C VAL A 104 -5.99 -7.29 -16.24
N LYS A 105 -6.19 -8.39 -16.97
CA LYS A 105 -6.68 -8.36 -18.34
C LYS A 105 -8.18 -8.67 -18.38
N SER A 106 -8.89 -8.04 -19.29
CA SER A 106 -10.31 -8.34 -19.52
C SER A 106 -10.51 -9.79 -19.99
N THR A 107 -11.52 -10.45 -19.44
CA THR A 107 -11.97 -11.79 -19.87
C THR A 107 -13.29 -11.78 -20.62
N GLY A 108 -13.81 -10.59 -20.95
CA GLY A 108 -15.07 -10.43 -21.66
C GLY A 108 -15.30 -8.99 -22.08
N ALA A 109 -16.54 -8.64 -22.34
CA ALA A 109 -16.92 -7.27 -22.66
C ALA A 109 -16.67 -6.33 -21.48
N VAL A 110 -16.15 -5.13 -21.78
CA VAL A 110 -15.93 -4.09 -20.78
C VAL A 110 -17.22 -3.34 -20.54
N SER A 111 -17.64 -3.24 -19.29
CA SER A 111 -18.75 -2.41 -18.85
C SER A 111 -18.20 -1.07 -18.38
N LEU A 112 -18.73 0.02 -18.93
CA LEU A 112 -18.39 1.39 -18.52
C LEU A 112 -19.12 1.81 -17.24
N ALA A 113 -20.19 1.09 -16.88
CA ALA A 113 -20.94 1.29 -15.65
C ALA A 113 -20.91 0.00 -14.82
N GLY A 114 -20.48 0.10 -13.59
CA GLY A 114 -20.34 -1.05 -12.70
C GLY A 114 -19.06 -1.85 -12.91
N ALA A 115 -19.13 -3.17 -12.80
CA ALA A 115 -17.96 -4.04 -12.82
C ALA A 115 -17.85 -4.87 -14.11
N SER A 116 -16.62 -5.00 -14.60
CA SER A 116 -16.19 -5.90 -15.66
C SER A 116 -15.46 -7.10 -15.09
N ASN A 117 -15.49 -8.22 -15.80
CA ASN A 117 -14.72 -9.40 -15.40
C ASN A 117 -13.30 -9.35 -15.97
N GLY A 118 -12.35 -9.67 -15.13
CA GLY A 118 -10.94 -9.79 -15.49
C GLY A 118 -10.25 -10.99 -14.85
N ALA A 119 -9.06 -11.28 -15.36
CA ALA A 119 -8.18 -12.27 -14.77
C ALA A 119 -6.87 -11.58 -14.39
N PRO A 120 -6.30 -11.86 -13.21
CA PRO A 120 -4.97 -11.38 -12.84
C PRO A 120 -3.94 -11.86 -13.88
N VAL A 121 -3.06 -10.96 -14.30
CA VAL A 121 -1.94 -11.27 -15.21
C VAL A 121 -0.69 -11.46 -14.39
N SER A 122 -0.56 -10.68 -13.32
CA SER A 122 0.60 -10.66 -12.46
C SER A 122 0.22 -10.52 -10.99
N ALA A 123 1.17 -10.88 -10.16
CA ALA A 123 1.15 -10.55 -8.75
C ALA A 123 1.63 -9.11 -8.55
N GLY A 124 0.97 -8.37 -7.65
CA GLY A 124 1.33 -7.00 -7.35
C GLY A 124 2.76 -6.81 -6.90
N SER A 125 3.30 -5.62 -7.14
CA SER A 125 4.69 -5.25 -6.80
C SER A 125 4.83 -4.52 -5.46
N GLY A 126 3.74 -4.33 -4.77
CA GLY A 126 3.72 -3.61 -3.50
C GLY A 126 4.37 -2.24 -3.56
N PHE A 127 3.70 -1.28 -4.12
CA PHE A 127 4.06 0.15 -4.11
C PHE A 127 5.31 0.53 -4.93
N ARG A 128 5.76 -0.29 -5.87
CA ARG A 128 6.99 -0.03 -6.66
C ARG A 128 6.70 0.01 -8.14
N ASP A 129 7.54 0.77 -8.85
CA ASP A 129 7.49 0.84 -10.29
C ASP A 129 8.86 1.22 -10.89
N TRP A 130 9.06 0.93 -12.16
CA TRP A 130 10.20 1.38 -12.96
C TRP A 130 10.00 2.83 -13.38
N GLY A 131 10.97 3.69 -13.07
CA GLY A 131 10.83 5.09 -13.44
C GLY A 131 12.05 5.95 -13.19
N VAL A 132 11.81 7.25 -13.34
CA VAL A 132 12.73 8.34 -13.02
C VAL A 132 12.04 9.27 -12.03
N GLN A 133 12.76 9.63 -10.97
CA GLN A 133 12.28 10.50 -9.91
C GLN A 133 13.26 11.65 -9.70
N VAL A 134 12.72 12.85 -9.59
CA VAL A 134 13.45 14.01 -9.06
C VAL A 134 12.92 14.32 -7.67
N TYR A 135 13.79 14.47 -6.70
CA TYR A 135 13.41 14.73 -5.31
C TYR A 135 14.52 15.44 -4.55
N ASP A 136 14.16 16.18 -3.54
CA ASP A 136 15.09 16.67 -2.51
C ASP A 136 14.33 17.19 -1.29
N TRP A 137 15.08 17.67 -0.29
CA TRP A 137 14.54 18.34 0.89
C TRP A 137 15.37 19.57 1.24
N PHE A 138 14.69 20.56 1.83
CA PHE A 138 15.25 21.86 2.23
C PHE A 138 15.01 22.09 3.71
N ASN A 139 16.09 22.30 4.44
CA ASN A 139 16.02 22.57 5.88
C ASN A 139 16.03 24.06 6.16
N LYS A 140 14.99 24.53 6.85
CA LYS A 140 14.89 25.87 7.43
C LYS A 140 14.50 25.72 8.91
N ASN A 141 15.46 25.33 9.73
CA ASN A 141 15.28 24.94 11.13
C ASN A 141 14.24 25.82 11.86
N PRO A 142 13.20 25.25 12.50
CA PRO A 142 12.97 23.81 12.70
C PRO A 142 12.22 23.10 11.56
N TRP A 143 11.93 23.77 10.47
CA TRP A 143 11.16 23.25 9.34
C TRP A 143 12.04 22.52 8.32
N GLU A 144 11.50 21.44 7.80
CA GLU A 144 12.01 20.73 6.62
C GLU A 144 10.87 20.62 5.60
N PHE A 145 11.15 20.97 4.36
CA PHE A 145 10.25 20.81 3.23
C PHE A 145 10.85 19.83 2.25
N SER A 146 10.08 18.88 1.78
CA SER A 146 10.52 17.95 0.75
C SER A 146 9.53 17.88 -0.40
N TYR A 147 10.05 17.58 -1.57
CA TYR A 147 9.27 17.34 -2.76
C TYR A 147 9.77 16.10 -3.49
N THR A 148 8.87 15.49 -4.23
CA THR A 148 9.17 14.36 -5.12
C THR A 148 8.27 14.46 -6.35
N LEU A 149 8.86 14.26 -7.53
CA LEU A 149 8.15 14.07 -8.79
C LEU A 149 8.71 12.85 -9.48
N MET A 150 7.87 11.89 -9.83
CA MET A 150 8.23 10.63 -10.48
C MET A 150 7.44 10.47 -11.77
N VAL A 151 8.12 10.02 -12.82
CA VAL A 151 7.50 9.48 -14.02
C VAL A 151 7.86 8.00 -14.10
N SER A 152 6.86 7.14 -14.21
CA SER A 152 7.04 5.69 -14.17
C SER A 152 6.21 4.97 -15.22
N ASN A 153 6.46 3.67 -15.39
CA ASN A 153 5.79 2.87 -16.41
C ASN A 153 4.31 2.61 -16.12
N GLY A 154 3.92 2.57 -14.85
CA GLY A 154 2.58 2.12 -14.47
C GLY A 154 2.39 0.60 -14.45
N ASN A 155 3.44 -0.16 -14.72
CA ASN A 155 3.41 -1.62 -14.90
C ASN A 155 4.07 -2.40 -13.78
N GLU A 156 4.45 -1.73 -12.71
CA GLU A 156 5.08 -2.35 -11.54
C GLU A 156 6.41 -3.06 -11.81
N THR A 157 6.65 -4.20 -11.14
CA THR A 157 7.94 -4.91 -11.21
C THR A 157 8.03 -5.95 -12.34
N GLU A 158 6.90 -6.37 -12.89
CA GLU A 158 6.85 -7.56 -13.76
C GLU A 158 7.32 -7.31 -15.19
N GLU A 159 6.99 -6.16 -15.72
CA GLU A 159 7.32 -5.84 -17.09
C GLU A 159 8.21 -4.60 -17.18
N LEU A 160 9.32 -4.75 -17.84
CA LEU A 160 10.23 -3.63 -18.16
C LEU A 160 9.64 -2.70 -19.23
N SER A 161 8.60 -3.18 -19.95
CA SER A 161 7.91 -2.44 -20.98
C SER A 161 6.54 -1.95 -20.52
N ASN A 162 6.17 -0.76 -20.94
CA ASN A 162 4.83 -0.23 -20.73
C ASN A 162 3.82 -0.95 -21.65
N ASN A 163 2.74 -1.50 -21.06
CA ASN A 163 1.74 -2.32 -21.76
C ASN A 163 0.60 -1.50 -22.38
N ASP A 164 0.42 -0.24 -21.97
CA ASP A 164 -0.63 0.68 -22.46
C ASP A 164 -0.08 1.90 -23.20
N SER A 165 1.27 1.99 -23.35
CA SER A 165 1.99 3.11 -23.95
C SER A 165 1.91 4.44 -23.19
N ASN A 166 1.32 4.45 -21.99
CA ASN A 166 1.21 5.63 -21.12
C ASN A 166 2.21 5.58 -19.97
N LYS A 167 2.36 6.68 -19.28
CA LYS A 167 3.23 6.83 -18.12
C LYS A 167 2.42 7.34 -16.94
N ASP A 168 2.72 6.80 -15.75
CA ASP A 168 2.24 7.39 -14.53
C ASP A 168 3.09 8.59 -14.13
N VAL A 169 2.45 9.65 -13.68
CA VAL A 169 3.11 10.81 -13.08
C VAL A 169 2.67 10.90 -11.63
N THR A 170 3.63 10.87 -10.70
CA THR A 170 3.35 10.93 -9.27
C THR A 170 4.11 12.09 -8.64
N GLY A 171 3.39 12.94 -7.90
CA GLY A 171 3.95 14.05 -7.12
C GLY A 171 3.65 13.90 -5.64
N ARG A 172 4.62 14.24 -4.76
CA ARG A 172 4.42 14.33 -3.30
C ARG A 172 5.13 15.55 -2.75
N LEU A 173 4.45 16.28 -1.89
CA LEU A 173 4.98 17.40 -1.11
C LEU A 173 4.81 17.10 0.36
N GLN A 174 5.80 17.45 1.17
CA GLN A 174 5.76 17.26 2.61
C GLN A 174 6.39 18.45 3.34
N ALA A 175 5.77 18.86 4.43
CA ALA A 175 6.33 19.78 5.39
C ALA A 175 6.45 19.10 6.76
N SER A 176 7.61 19.26 7.41
CA SER A 176 7.90 18.63 8.70
C SER A 176 8.43 19.65 9.68
N TYR A 177 7.87 19.71 10.88
CA TYR A 177 8.44 20.43 12.02
C TYR A 177 9.26 19.45 12.85
N VAL A 178 10.57 19.62 12.86
CA VAL A 178 11.53 18.70 13.52
C VAL A 178 11.76 19.13 14.96
N PHE A 179 11.44 18.28 15.92
CA PHE A 179 11.53 18.61 17.36
C PHE A 179 12.94 18.49 17.96
N GLY A 180 13.82 17.74 17.34
CA GLY A 180 15.12 17.45 17.91
C GLY A 180 16.22 17.23 16.88
N LYS A 181 17.25 16.50 17.27
CA LYS A 181 18.39 16.16 16.40
C LYS A 181 18.38 14.70 15.92
N SER A 182 17.36 13.94 16.28
CA SER A 182 17.21 12.53 15.88
C SER A 182 17.03 12.42 14.36
N LYS A 183 17.47 11.30 13.79
CA LYS A 183 17.47 11.06 12.34
C LYS A 183 16.92 9.67 12.04
N GLY A 184 16.52 9.45 10.79
CA GLY A 184 16.03 8.16 10.32
C GLY A 184 14.64 7.82 10.85
N SER A 185 14.36 6.55 11.09
CA SER A 185 13.06 6.04 11.53
C SER A 185 12.62 6.54 12.91
N ASN A 186 13.56 6.99 13.73
CA ASN A 186 13.31 7.52 15.09
C ASN A 186 13.32 9.05 15.12
N ARG A 187 13.20 9.72 13.98
CA ARG A 187 13.14 11.18 13.91
C ARG A 187 11.86 11.68 14.59
N GLU A 188 12.05 12.55 15.56
CA GLU A 188 10.94 13.23 16.22
C GLU A 188 10.49 14.42 15.38
N ASP A 189 9.29 14.35 14.82
CA ASP A 189 8.69 15.38 14.01
C ASP A 189 7.16 15.41 14.05
N ALA A 190 6.59 16.53 13.61
CA ALA A 190 5.22 16.61 13.15
C ALA A 190 5.25 16.94 11.67
N SER A 191 4.66 16.08 10.85
CA SER A 191 4.72 16.18 9.39
C SER A 191 3.33 16.14 8.78
N VAL A 192 3.15 16.89 7.69
CA VAL A 192 1.96 16.83 6.83
C VAL A 192 2.41 16.62 5.40
N TRP A 193 1.63 15.88 4.61
CA TRP A 193 1.92 15.62 3.20
C TRP A 193 0.66 15.58 2.36
N VAL A 194 0.86 15.83 1.07
CA VAL A 194 -0.11 15.56 0.02
C VAL A 194 0.60 14.86 -1.13
N TRP A 195 -0.11 13.98 -1.82
CA TRP A 195 0.40 13.32 -3.00
C TRP A 195 -0.71 13.08 -4.02
N HIS A 196 -0.30 12.99 -5.29
CA HIS A 196 -1.20 12.70 -6.40
C HIS A 196 -0.45 11.86 -7.44
N GLN A 197 -1.11 10.81 -7.93
CA GLN A 197 -0.66 9.94 -9.02
C GLN A 197 -1.73 9.94 -10.11
N ASN A 198 -1.30 10.22 -11.32
CA ASN A 198 -2.13 10.18 -12.52
C ASN A 198 -1.51 9.22 -13.52
N GLY A 199 -2.28 8.26 -14.01
CA GLY A 199 -1.90 7.28 -15.00
C GLY A 199 -3.11 6.66 -15.67
N GLU A 200 -2.86 5.72 -16.55
CA GLU A 200 -3.89 4.93 -17.24
C GLU A 200 -3.56 3.44 -17.16
N ARG A 201 -4.56 2.60 -17.44
CA ARG A 201 -4.37 1.15 -17.55
C ARG A 201 -5.11 0.60 -18.75
N GLY A 202 -4.41 -0.22 -19.53
CA GLY A 202 -4.99 -0.96 -20.64
C GLY A 202 -5.91 -2.08 -20.16
N PHE A 203 -7.19 -2.04 -20.53
CA PHE A 203 -8.16 -3.07 -20.19
C PHE A 203 -9.17 -3.28 -21.32
N GLY A 204 -9.28 -4.53 -21.83
CA GLY A 204 -10.22 -4.85 -22.92
C GLY A 204 -9.96 -4.11 -24.24
N GLY A 205 -8.71 -3.75 -24.52
CA GLY A 205 -8.30 -3.04 -25.74
C GLY A 205 -8.56 -1.53 -25.70
N GLN A 206 -8.85 -0.97 -24.53
CA GLN A 206 -9.03 0.46 -24.27
C GLN A 206 -8.16 0.86 -23.08
N ASN A 207 -7.84 2.16 -22.97
CA ASN A 207 -7.17 2.72 -21.81
C ASN A 207 -8.19 3.41 -20.90
N PHE A 208 -8.04 3.24 -19.61
CA PHE A 208 -8.87 3.83 -18.57
C PHE A 208 -8.02 4.55 -17.54
N ASP A 209 -8.50 5.69 -17.07
CA ASP A 209 -7.85 6.49 -16.05
C ASP A 209 -7.61 5.66 -14.78
N ARG A 210 -6.46 5.87 -14.16
CA ARG A 210 -6.11 5.39 -12.84
C ARG A 210 -5.51 6.54 -12.04
N ILE A 211 -6.35 7.24 -11.32
CA ILE A 211 -5.96 8.36 -10.48
C ILE A 211 -5.95 7.90 -9.02
N ARG A 212 -4.90 8.25 -8.29
CA ARG A 212 -4.77 8.00 -6.86
C ARG A 212 -4.26 9.25 -6.18
N GLU A 213 -4.82 9.59 -5.03
CA GLU A 213 -4.43 10.79 -4.29
C GLU A 213 -4.57 10.57 -2.79
N GLY A 214 -3.86 11.36 -2.02
CA GLY A 214 -3.98 11.31 -0.57
C GLY A 214 -3.38 12.50 0.15
N ILE A 215 -3.84 12.66 1.37
CA ILE A 215 -3.37 13.67 2.32
C ILE A 215 -3.21 13.02 3.68
N GLY A 216 -2.14 13.33 4.38
CA GLY A 216 -1.92 12.75 5.69
C GLY A 216 -1.07 13.62 6.62
N ALA A 217 -1.01 13.18 7.85
CA ALA A 217 -0.23 13.79 8.90
C ALA A 217 0.38 12.72 9.82
N ARG A 218 1.55 13.02 10.35
CA ARG A 218 2.24 12.19 11.36
C ARG A 218 2.75 13.06 12.49
N TYR A 219 2.69 12.51 13.68
CA TYR A 219 3.34 13.04 14.87
C TYR A 219 4.17 11.93 15.52
N GLN A 220 5.43 12.24 15.84
CA GLN A 220 6.30 11.35 16.60
C GLN A 220 7.15 12.16 17.55
N LYS A 221 6.98 11.94 18.86
CA LYS A 221 7.78 12.60 19.90
C LYS A 221 7.82 11.77 21.17
N GLY A 222 9.03 11.51 21.68
CA GLY A 222 9.23 10.66 22.84
C GLY A 222 8.64 9.27 22.63
N PRO A 223 7.82 8.77 23.58
CA PRO A 223 7.22 7.44 23.46
C PRO A 223 5.97 7.40 22.54
N TRP A 224 5.51 8.54 22.02
CA TRP A 224 4.25 8.65 21.31
C TRP A 224 4.44 8.79 19.81
N ARG A 225 3.61 8.11 19.07
CA ARG A 225 3.44 8.32 17.64
C ARG A 225 1.96 8.29 17.25
N ALA A 226 1.61 9.02 16.23
CA ALA A 226 0.31 8.97 15.59
C ALA A 226 0.46 9.23 14.10
N THR A 227 -0.34 8.56 13.29
CA THR A 227 -0.41 8.81 11.83
C THR A 227 -1.87 8.76 11.40
N ALA A 228 -2.26 9.65 10.53
CA ALA A 228 -3.56 9.63 9.86
C ALA A 228 -3.36 9.93 8.38
N GLU A 229 -4.08 9.23 7.53
CA GLU A 229 -4.05 9.48 6.09
C GLU A 229 -5.41 9.16 5.48
N PHE A 230 -5.87 10.02 4.58
CA PHE A 230 -7.01 9.81 3.71
C PHE A 230 -6.50 9.54 2.30
N LEU A 231 -7.08 8.53 1.63
CA LEU A 231 -6.72 8.09 0.29
C LEU A 231 -7.98 8.05 -0.58
N ARG A 232 -7.82 8.37 -1.85
CA ARG A 232 -8.90 8.27 -2.84
C ARG A 232 -8.36 7.67 -4.14
N GLY A 233 -9.21 6.90 -4.81
CA GLY A 233 -8.97 6.35 -6.14
C GLY A 233 -10.13 6.66 -7.08
N ASP A 234 -9.80 7.00 -8.33
CA ASP A 234 -10.74 7.19 -9.42
C ASP A 234 -10.26 6.36 -10.61
N GLY A 235 -11.15 5.56 -11.16
CA GLY A 235 -10.87 4.62 -12.24
C GLY A 235 -10.05 3.38 -11.80
N MET A 236 -10.25 2.31 -12.52
CA MET A 236 -9.57 1.02 -12.33
C MET A 236 -9.58 0.52 -10.88
N ILE A 237 -10.77 0.47 -10.27
CA ILE A 237 -10.95 -0.06 -8.91
C ILE A 237 -11.11 -1.57 -8.97
N VAL A 238 -10.20 -2.28 -8.31
CA VAL A 238 -10.21 -3.74 -8.22
C VAL A 238 -11.05 -4.16 -7.01
N ALA A 239 -12.14 -4.89 -7.24
CA ALA A 239 -13.02 -5.39 -6.20
C ALA A 239 -12.66 -6.82 -5.73
N GLY A 240 -11.73 -7.48 -6.41
CA GLY A 240 -11.36 -8.86 -6.15
C GLY A 240 -12.27 -9.89 -6.84
N PRO A 241 -12.05 -11.19 -6.58
CA PRO A 241 -12.84 -12.25 -7.17
C PRO A 241 -14.30 -12.18 -6.69
N ASN A 242 -15.25 -12.44 -7.60
CA ASN A 242 -16.66 -12.50 -7.28
C ASN A 242 -17.34 -13.72 -7.93
N PRO A 243 -17.88 -14.67 -7.14
CA PRO A 243 -17.76 -14.77 -5.67
C PRO A 243 -16.31 -14.91 -5.20
N PRO A 244 -16.00 -14.65 -3.92
CA PRO A 244 -14.63 -14.57 -3.38
C PRO A 244 -14.01 -15.98 -3.21
N PHE A 245 -13.78 -16.66 -4.34
CA PHE A 245 -13.21 -18.01 -4.38
C PHE A 245 -12.06 -18.05 -5.39
N PRO A 246 -11.06 -18.90 -5.20
CA PRO A 246 -10.02 -19.13 -6.18
C PRO A 246 -10.59 -19.51 -7.55
N GLY A 247 -10.03 -18.93 -8.61
CA GLY A 247 -10.42 -19.21 -9.98
C GLY A 247 -11.67 -18.47 -10.47
N GLN A 248 -12.31 -17.65 -9.63
CA GLN A 248 -13.39 -16.77 -10.06
C GLN A 248 -12.85 -15.52 -10.76
N PRO A 249 -13.60 -14.93 -11.70
CA PRO A 249 -13.21 -13.67 -12.32
C PRO A 249 -13.05 -12.55 -11.29
N THR A 250 -11.95 -11.81 -11.42
CA THR A 250 -11.75 -10.59 -10.65
C THR A 250 -12.63 -9.49 -11.22
N GLN A 251 -13.39 -8.82 -10.38
CA GLN A 251 -14.21 -7.69 -10.79
C GLN A 251 -13.43 -6.39 -10.74
N ILE A 252 -13.52 -5.60 -11.80
CA ILE A 252 -12.86 -4.30 -11.96
C ILE A 252 -13.89 -3.28 -12.40
N GLY A 253 -13.95 -2.17 -11.66
CA GLY A 253 -14.72 -0.98 -12.05
C GLY A 253 -13.81 0.00 -12.78
N VAL A 254 -13.93 0.06 -14.11
CA VAL A 254 -13.07 0.91 -14.93
C VAL A 254 -13.31 2.39 -14.71
N ASN A 255 -14.54 2.79 -14.39
CA ASN A 255 -14.97 4.16 -14.07
C ASN A 255 -15.46 4.30 -12.61
N GLU A 256 -15.17 3.33 -11.76
CA GLU A 256 -15.58 3.33 -10.37
C GLU A 256 -14.61 4.14 -9.50
N LYS A 257 -15.11 4.55 -8.33
CA LYS A 257 -14.31 5.24 -7.31
C LYS A 257 -14.22 4.43 -6.04
N ALA A 258 -13.21 4.79 -5.25
CA ALA A 258 -13.01 4.26 -3.92
C ALA A 258 -12.31 5.30 -3.06
N ASP A 259 -12.57 5.27 -1.78
CA ASP A 259 -11.87 6.10 -0.79
C ASP A 259 -11.67 5.33 0.52
N GLY A 260 -10.79 5.85 1.34
CA GLY A 260 -10.57 5.27 2.66
C GLY A 260 -9.62 6.10 3.48
N TRP A 261 -9.56 5.79 4.75
CA TRP A 261 -8.69 6.48 5.70
C TRP A 261 -8.23 5.52 6.78
N TYR A 262 -7.12 5.86 7.39
CA TYR A 262 -6.69 5.22 8.62
C TYR A 262 -6.21 6.26 9.64
N LEU A 263 -6.40 5.91 10.90
CA LEU A 263 -5.83 6.60 12.05
C LEU A 263 -5.15 5.55 12.91
N GLU A 264 -3.87 5.77 13.19
CA GLU A 264 -3.10 4.93 14.08
C GLU A 264 -2.42 5.72 15.18
N GLY A 265 -2.25 5.09 16.33
CA GLY A 265 -1.48 5.59 17.45
C GLY A 265 -0.65 4.50 18.08
N GLY A 266 0.56 4.85 18.55
CA GLY A 266 1.46 3.96 19.24
C GLY A 266 2.02 4.60 20.50
N TRP A 267 2.21 3.78 21.52
CA TRP A 267 2.81 4.17 22.77
C TRP A 267 3.88 3.17 23.20
N ARG A 268 5.14 3.60 23.13
CA ARG A 268 6.29 2.84 23.59
C ARG A 268 6.51 3.08 25.10
N PHE A 269 5.71 2.43 25.93
CA PHE A 269 5.69 2.60 27.38
C PHE A 269 6.93 2.05 28.09
N HIS A 270 7.69 1.19 27.42
CA HIS A 270 8.98 0.69 27.88
C HIS A 270 9.95 0.60 26.70
N LYS A 271 11.26 0.62 26.95
CA LYS A 271 12.27 0.52 25.90
C LYS A 271 12.10 -0.70 24.98
N ASP A 272 11.54 -1.79 25.52
CA ASP A 272 11.36 -3.07 24.86
C ASP A 272 9.90 -3.36 24.48
N TRP A 273 8.94 -2.48 24.84
CA TRP A 273 7.51 -2.72 24.62
C TRP A 273 6.79 -1.52 24.05
N GLU A 274 5.97 -1.78 23.04
CA GLU A 274 5.10 -0.81 22.39
C GLU A 274 3.72 -1.42 22.18
N VAL A 275 2.68 -0.63 22.38
CA VAL A 275 1.30 -0.98 22.03
C VAL A 275 0.79 0.01 20.99
N ASP A 276 0.02 -0.50 20.07
CA ASP A 276 -0.44 0.22 18.90
C ASP A 276 -1.91 -0.04 18.64
N LEU A 277 -2.63 0.99 18.23
CA LEU A 277 -4.02 0.89 17.81
C LEU A 277 -4.16 1.55 16.45
N ARG A 278 -4.80 0.86 15.50
CA ARG A 278 -5.21 1.43 14.21
C ARG A 278 -6.67 1.16 13.97
N HIS A 279 -7.36 2.16 13.47
CA HIS A 279 -8.69 2.02 12.91
C HIS A 279 -8.65 2.48 11.45
N ASP A 280 -9.15 1.65 10.54
CA ASP A 280 -9.16 1.96 9.11
C ASP A 280 -10.51 1.60 8.48
N VAL A 281 -10.92 2.42 7.50
CA VAL A 281 -12.15 2.27 6.72
C VAL A 281 -11.80 2.39 5.24
N PHE A 282 -12.37 1.53 4.43
CA PHE A 282 -12.22 1.56 2.99
C PHE A 282 -13.56 1.32 2.28
N ASN A 283 -13.99 2.30 1.49
CA ASN A 283 -15.18 2.23 0.67
C ASN A 283 -14.77 1.96 -0.79
N ARG A 284 -15.27 0.90 -1.39
CA ARG A 284 -14.96 0.56 -2.77
C ARG A 284 -16.19 0.56 -3.66
N MET A 285 -16.00 0.86 -4.96
CA MET A 285 -17.06 0.85 -5.99
C MET A 285 -18.20 1.80 -5.61
N THR A 286 -17.88 3.03 -5.20
CA THR A 286 -18.83 3.99 -4.60
C THR A 286 -19.75 4.64 -5.62
N GLU A 287 -19.47 4.54 -6.93
CA GLU A 287 -20.35 5.06 -8.00
C GLU A 287 -21.53 4.13 -8.29
N THR A 288 -21.40 2.83 -8.00
CA THR A 288 -22.45 1.85 -8.26
C THR A 288 -22.96 1.24 -6.95
N ALA A 289 -24.10 1.72 -6.46
CA ALA A 289 -24.67 1.35 -5.16
C ALA A 289 -24.80 -0.18 -4.94
N ALA A 290 -25.10 -0.97 -5.99
CA ALA A 290 -25.18 -2.43 -5.89
C ALA A 290 -23.82 -3.10 -5.64
N LEU A 291 -22.71 -2.44 -6.01
CA LEU A 291 -21.36 -2.96 -5.91
C LEU A 291 -20.59 -2.38 -4.72
N GLU A 292 -21.11 -1.32 -4.14
CA GLU A 292 -20.47 -0.65 -3.01
C GLU A 292 -20.28 -1.60 -1.82
N ARG A 293 -19.10 -1.59 -1.26
CA ARG A 293 -18.74 -2.33 -0.04
C ARG A 293 -17.87 -1.46 0.84
N GLN A 294 -18.12 -1.51 2.15
CA GLN A 294 -17.28 -0.87 3.14
C GLN A 294 -16.53 -1.94 3.94
N LEU A 295 -15.22 -1.84 3.99
CA LEU A 295 -14.37 -2.66 4.84
C LEU A 295 -13.89 -1.79 6.00
N THR A 296 -14.11 -2.26 7.22
CA THR A 296 -13.64 -1.61 8.44
C THR A 296 -12.74 -2.57 9.21
N SER A 297 -11.62 -2.08 9.70
CA SER A 297 -10.75 -2.87 10.58
C SER A 297 -10.28 -2.04 11.77
N THR A 298 -10.34 -2.62 12.95
CA THR A 298 -9.69 -2.09 14.16
C THR A 298 -8.60 -3.07 14.57
N THR A 299 -7.34 -2.62 14.55
CA THR A 299 -6.18 -3.46 14.85
C THR A 299 -5.56 -3.05 16.17
N LEU A 300 -5.50 -3.95 17.13
CA LEU A 300 -4.68 -3.82 18.33
C LEU A 300 -3.36 -4.54 18.09
N GLY A 301 -2.24 -3.83 18.31
CA GLY A 301 -0.88 -4.31 18.16
C GLY A 301 -0.11 -4.31 19.46
N ALA A 302 0.75 -5.31 19.65
CA ALA A 302 1.77 -5.33 20.69
C ALA A 302 3.11 -5.70 20.05
N ASN A 303 4.13 -4.90 20.30
CA ASN A 303 5.47 -5.10 19.78
C ASN A 303 6.45 -5.30 20.93
N TRP A 304 7.18 -6.42 20.93
CA TRP A 304 8.23 -6.75 21.89
C TRP A 304 9.60 -6.76 21.22
N TYR A 305 10.45 -5.81 21.59
CA TYR A 305 11.83 -5.64 21.12
C TYR A 305 12.78 -6.35 22.09
N PHE A 306 12.83 -7.68 22.08
CA PHE A 306 13.51 -8.48 23.10
C PHE A 306 15.02 -8.67 22.87
N TYR A 307 15.49 -8.40 21.68
CA TYR A 307 16.91 -8.43 21.33
C TYR A 307 17.24 -7.35 20.30
N LYS A 308 18.52 -7.05 20.13
CA LYS A 308 18.97 -6.08 19.14
C LYS A 308 18.45 -6.48 17.75
N ASN A 309 17.82 -5.55 17.07
CA ASN A 309 17.27 -5.76 15.72
C ASN A 309 16.25 -6.92 15.62
N THR A 310 15.61 -7.30 16.73
CA THR A 310 14.62 -8.38 16.75
C THR A 310 13.33 -7.88 17.40
N ARG A 311 12.21 -8.12 16.73
CA ARG A 311 10.88 -7.71 17.19
C ARG A 311 9.89 -8.85 17.01
N LEU A 312 9.11 -9.14 18.03
CA LEU A 312 7.91 -9.95 17.97
C LEU A 312 6.71 -9.01 17.93
N THR A 313 5.88 -9.15 16.91
CA THR A 313 4.65 -8.36 16.71
C THR A 313 3.46 -9.29 16.83
N LEU A 314 2.53 -8.96 17.72
CA LEU A 314 1.23 -9.60 17.84
C LEU A 314 0.18 -8.58 17.39
N ASN A 315 -0.71 -8.97 16.48
CA ASN A 315 -1.86 -8.17 16.09
C ASN A 315 -3.13 -8.98 16.25
N TYR A 316 -4.18 -8.31 16.69
CA TYR A 316 -5.54 -8.77 16.57
C TYR A 316 -6.37 -7.73 15.83
N GLU A 317 -7.07 -8.16 14.78
CA GLU A 317 -7.85 -7.31 13.89
C GLU A 317 -9.30 -7.72 13.95
N TRP A 318 -10.14 -6.84 14.51
CA TRP A 318 -11.59 -6.89 14.35
C TRP A 318 -11.92 -6.36 12.97
N ARG A 319 -12.51 -7.21 12.13
CA ARG A 319 -12.79 -6.87 10.73
C ARG A 319 -14.28 -6.96 10.46
N ASP A 320 -14.78 -5.99 9.72
CA ASP A 320 -16.15 -5.93 9.29
C ASP A 320 -16.26 -5.60 7.81
N LEU A 321 -17.27 -6.17 7.15
CA LEU A 321 -17.60 -5.92 5.75
C LEU A 321 -19.09 -5.59 5.68
N GLU A 322 -19.40 -4.37 5.29
CA GLU A 322 -20.75 -3.92 5.11
C GLU A 322 -21.16 -3.87 3.63
N VAL A 323 -22.47 -4.09 3.42
CA VAL A 323 -23.17 -3.84 2.15
C VAL A 323 -24.03 -2.59 2.35
N PRO A 324 -23.53 -1.37 2.06
CA PRO A 324 -24.24 -0.13 2.44
C PRO A 324 -25.60 0.01 1.76
N ASN A 325 -25.73 -0.51 0.54
CA ASN A 325 -26.95 -0.38 -0.25
C ASN A 325 -27.56 -1.75 -0.65
N PRO A 326 -28.02 -2.57 0.31
CA PRO A 326 -28.46 -3.93 0.02
C PRO A 326 -29.70 -3.97 -0.91
N LEU A 327 -30.55 -2.94 -0.88
CA LEU A 327 -31.73 -2.86 -1.75
C LEU A 327 -31.39 -2.54 -3.22
N ALA A 328 -30.22 -1.98 -3.50
CA ALA A 328 -29.77 -1.78 -4.87
C ALA A 328 -29.33 -3.08 -5.55
N ILE A 329 -29.03 -4.13 -4.79
CA ILE A 329 -28.69 -5.45 -5.32
C ILE A 329 -29.99 -6.18 -5.70
N PRO A 330 -30.06 -6.83 -6.88
CA PRO A 330 -31.24 -7.61 -7.27
C PRO A 330 -31.65 -8.60 -6.19
N ALA A 331 -32.96 -8.66 -5.91
CA ALA A 331 -33.51 -9.56 -4.90
C ALA A 331 -33.21 -11.04 -5.25
N GLY A 332 -33.08 -11.88 -4.21
CA GLY A 332 -32.82 -13.31 -4.36
C GLY A 332 -31.35 -13.66 -4.11
N ALA A 333 -30.80 -14.60 -4.86
CA ALA A 333 -29.48 -15.20 -4.57
C ALA A 333 -28.33 -14.18 -4.51
N GLN A 334 -28.34 -13.14 -5.37
CA GLN A 334 -27.26 -12.16 -5.38
C GLN A 334 -27.20 -11.34 -4.08
N ARG A 335 -28.36 -10.82 -3.63
CA ARG A 335 -28.44 -10.05 -2.38
C ARG A 335 -28.13 -10.94 -1.17
N ASN A 336 -28.69 -12.14 -1.13
CA ASN A 336 -28.43 -13.09 -0.04
C ASN A 336 -26.95 -13.49 0.04
N ASN A 337 -26.29 -13.71 -1.10
CA ASN A 337 -24.88 -14.03 -1.13
C ASN A 337 -24.01 -12.84 -0.68
N ALA A 338 -24.34 -11.61 -1.11
CA ALA A 338 -23.62 -10.42 -0.66
C ALA A 338 -23.68 -10.26 0.86
N GLN A 339 -24.86 -10.42 1.44
CA GLN A 339 -25.07 -10.37 2.89
C GLN A 339 -24.35 -11.53 3.60
N LEU A 340 -24.48 -12.75 3.07
CA LEU A 340 -23.78 -13.92 3.65
C LEU A 340 -22.26 -13.76 3.68
N ILE A 341 -21.68 -13.13 2.64
CA ILE A 341 -20.24 -12.85 2.58
C ILE A 341 -19.87 -11.82 3.64
N ALA A 342 -20.67 -10.76 3.77
CA ALA A 342 -20.46 -9.72 4.77
C ALA A 342 -20.52 -10.30 6.20
N ASP A 343 -21.56 -11.03 6.51
CA ASP A 343 -21.78 -11.63 7.84
C ASP A 343 -20.75 -12.71 8.24
N ASN A 344 -19.96 -13.19 7.29
CA ASN A 344 -18.95 -14.24 7.53
C ASN A 344 -17.51 -13.77 7.36
N LEU A 345 -17.25 -12.48 7.29
CA LEU A 345 -15.88 -11.96 7.40
C LEU A 345 -15.39 -12.10 8.84
N GLY A 346 -14.50 -13.05 9.08
CA GLY A 346 -13.97 -13.29 10.43
C GLY A 346 -12.83 -12.35 10.82
N ASP A 347 -12.57 -12.27 12.13
CA ASP A 347 -11.43 -11.58 12.71
C ASP A 347 -10.10 -12.26 12.33
N ARG A 348 -8.98 -11.55 12.55
CA ARG A 348 -7.65 -12.08 12.26
C ARG A 348 -6.69 -11.86 13.42
N ALA A 349 -6.09 -12.95 13.93
CA ALA A 349 -4.95 -12.90 14.81
C ALA A 349 -3.66 -13.18 14.03
N SER A 350 -2.59 -12.43 14.28
CA SER A 350 -1.33 -12.58 13.57
C SER A 350 -0.14 -12.40 14.50
N LEU A 351 0.83 -13.30 14.39
CA LEU A 351 2.10 -13.25 15.12
C LEU A 351 3.25 -13.23 14.11
N GLN A 352 4.13 -12.25 14.21
CA GLN A 352 5.27 -12.11 13.32
C GLN A 352 6.57 -11.90 14.10
N LEU A 353 7.56 -12.74 13.82
CA LEU A 353 8.93 -12.49 14.23
C LEU A 353 9.68 -11.75 13.13
N THR A 354 10.23 -10.59 13.46
CA THR A 354 11.07 -9.79 12.55
C THR A 354 12.49 -9.74 13.09
N TRP A 355 13.46 -10.09 12.26
CA TRP A 355 14.89 -9.97 12.57
C TRP A 355 15.62 -9.31 11.40
N PHE A 356 16.54 -8.40 11.68
CA PHE A 356 17.34 -7.71 10.65
C PHE A 356 18.77 -7.48 11.14
N PHE A 357 19.71 -7.40 10.23
CA PHE A 357 21.16 -7.31 10.49
C PHE A 357 21.84 -6.23 9.63
#